data_ef5b0e19661e175019ddc00a82febd30
#
_entry.id   ef5b0e19661e175019ddc00a82febd30
#
_cell.length_a   1.000
_cell.length_b   1.000
_cell.length_c   1.000
_cell.angle_alpha   90.00
_cell.angle_beta   90.00
_cell.angle_gamma   90.00
#
_symmetry.space_group_name_H-M   'P 1'
#
loop_
_entity.id
_entity.type
_entity.pdbx_description
1 polymer ?
#
loop_
_entity_poly.entity_id
_entity_poly.type
_entity_poly.pdbx_seq_one_letter_code
_entity_poly.pdbx_strand_id
1 'polypeptide(L)'
;MLASDAVIACRLDARAASQRESVWKPISSDASSRILPNVSLPFGGFFEYDRKQERLEEVARELEEPAVWSNPTRAQELGRERARLSAEVADIDRTTKGIADAGELLELAAAEADEAAARDIDQDTQRLEAEVRHLELKRMFHGEMDAHNAFLDIQAGAGGTEAQDWAQMLLRMYLRWGAAHGFNVEVIDSNPGEVAGIKSATIEVQGEYAYGWLRTETGVHRLVRKSPFDSGNRRHTSFASVFVSPEIEDDIAIEINPADLKVDVYRSSGAGGQHVNKTESAVRITHAPSGIVVACQNERSQHKNRSTAMKMLKAKLYELEINKRNAAAQVLEDSKSDVSWGNQIRSYVLDQSRIKDLRTGVEVGNTAAVLDGDLDQFMEASLKAGVS
;
A
#
# COMPACT_ATOMS: atom_id res chain seq x y z
N MET A 1 18.75 -3.38 7.80
CA MET A 1 19.97 -3.96 7.22
C MET A 1 20.84 -4.67 8.27
N LEU A 2 21.05 -4.10 9.47
CA LEU A 2 21.88 -4.70 10.51
C LEU A 2 21.22 -5.83 11.31
N ALA A 3 19.91 -5.78 11.54
CA ALA A 3 19.18 -6.81 12.30
C ALA A 3 19.01 -8.11 11.51
N SER A 4 18.67 -8.03 10.23
CA SER A 4 18.53 -9.17 9.32
C SER A 4 19.87 -9.88 9.09
N ASP A 5 20.96 -9.12 8.97
CA ASP A 5 22.30 -9.69 8.76
C ASP A 5 22.81 -10.44 9.99
N ALA A 6 22.42 -10.02 11.22
CA ALA A 6 22.81 -10.70 12.44
C ALA A 6 22.11 -12.05 12.63
N VAL A 7 20.82 -12.13 12.28
CA VAL A 7 20.05 -13.39 12.32
C VAL A 7 20.50 -14.32 11.19
N ILE A 8 20.81 -13.78 10.00
CA ILE A 8 21.38 -14.53 8.88
C ILE A 8 22.78 -15.09 9.21
N ALA A 9 23.61 -14.30 9.91
CA ALA A 9 24.94 -14.78 10.34
C ALA A 9 24.84 -15.97 11.31
N CYS A 10 23.92 -15.93 12.29
CA CYS A 10 23.64 -17.05 13.19
C CYS A 10 23.20 -18.31 12.44
N ARG A 11 22.39 -18.14 11.36
CA ARG A 11 21.90 -19.24 10.51
C ARG A 11 22.95 -19.84 9.60
N LEU A 12 23.86 -19.03 9.06
CA LEU A 12 24.96 -19.51 8.20
C LEU A 12 25.95 -20.35 9.00
N ASP A 13 26.23 -19.99 10.24
CA ASP A 13 27.09 -20.77 11.11
C ASP A 13 26.45 -22.08 11.57
N ALA A 14 25.14 -22.10 11.86
CA ALA A 14 24.38 -23.32 12.17
C ALA A 14 24.28 -24.28 10.98
N ARG A 15 24.08 -23.79 9.74
CA ARG A 15 24.06 -24.60 8.52
C ARG A 15 25.45 -25.14 8.15
N ALA A 16 26.51 -24.34 8.33
CA ALA A 16 27.88 -24.81 8.09
C ALA A 16 28.29 -25.92 9.05
N ALA A 17 27.76 -25.94 10.27
CA ALA A 17 27.95 -27.01 11.23
C ALA A 17 27.24 -28.32 10.85
N SER A 18 26.05 -28.26 10.20
CA SER A 18 25.28 -29.46 9.82
C SER A 18 25.79 -30.18 8.59
N GLN A 19 26.66 -29.58 7.76
CA GLN A 19 27.21 -30.20 6.54
C GLN A 19 28.63 -30.76 6.67
N ARG A 20 29.26 -30.63 7.83
CA ARG A 20 30.57 -31.24 8.08
C ARG A 20 30.47 -32.32 9.14
N GLU A 21 30.84 -33.50 8.71
CA GLU A 21 30.97 -34.72 9.54
C GLU A 21 31.36 -34.46 11.00
N SER A 22 30.52 -34.89 11.92
CA SER A 22 30.79 -35.43 13.28
C SER A 22 31.89 -34.81 14.15
N VAL A 23 32.24 -33.57 14.01
CA VAL A 23 33.06 -32.87 15.00
C VAL A 23 32.41 -31.54 15.35
N TRP A 24 31.55 -31.61 16.38
CA TRP A 24 31.00 -30.41 17.00
C TRP A 24 32.15 -29.53 17.52
N LYS A 25 32.49 -28.44 16.85
CA LYS A 25 33.34 -27.42 17.43
C LYS A 25 32.40 -26.45 18.14
N PRO A 26 32.50 -26.28 19.47
CA PRO A 26 31.73 -25.30 20.19
C PRO A 26 32.01 -23.93 19.51
N ILE A 27 30.96 -23.25 19.10
CA ILE A 27 31.01 -21.83 18.67
C ILE A 27 31.66 -21.12 19.85
N SER A 28 32.84 -20.53 19.63
CA SER A 28 33.57 -19.85 20.72
C SER A 28 32.64 -18.84 21.35
N SER A 29 32.57 -18.81 22.67
CA SER A 29 31.74 -17.86 23.45
C SER A 29 31.95 -16.38 23.06
N ASP A 30 33.02 -16.11 22.35
CA ASP A 30 33.41 -14.79 21.83
C ASP A 30 32.62 -14.37 20.56
N ALA A 31 32.10 -15.32 19.76
CA ALA A 31 31.27 -15.04 18.58
C ALA A 31 29.81 -14.79 18.98
N SER A 32 29.28 -15.57 19.90
CA SER A 32 27.91 -15.43 20.42
C SER A 32 27.73 -14.11 21.18
N SER A 33 28.72 -13.70 21.98
CA SER A 33 28.67 -12.45 22.76
C SER A 33 28.81 -11.17 21.90
N ARG A 34 29.34 -11.27 20.67
CA ARG A 34 29.47 -10.14 19.75
C ARG A 34 28.26 -9.92 18.84
N ILE A 35 27.45 -10.95 18.64
CA ILE A 35 26.30 -10.91 17.71
C ILE A 35 25.02 -10.51 18.45
N LEU A 36 24.78 -11.04 19.64
CA LEU A 36 23.52 -10.86 20.38
C LEU A 36 23.34 -9.52 21.09
N PRO A 37 24.36 -8.87 21.71
CA PRO A 37 24.19 -7.55 22.32
C PRO A 37 24.01 -6.41 21.30
N ASN A 38 24.45 -6.61 20.06
CA ASN A 38 24.30 -5.60 19.00
C ASN A 38 22.91 -5.61 18.33
N VAL A 39 22.09 -6.62 18.53
CA VAL A 39 20.75 -6.72 17.91
C VAL A 39 19.68 -6.03 18.76
N SER A 40 19.81 -6.01 20.08
CA SER A 40 18.79 -5.42 20.97
C SER A 40 18.83 -3.89 21.02
N LEU A 41 20.01 -3.25 21.03
CA LEU A 41 20.16 -1.79 21.10
C LEU A 41 19.83 -1.05 19.78
N PRO A 42 20.31 -1.51 18.59
CA PRO A 42 19.92 -0.89 17.34
C PRO A 42 18.50 -1.23 16.88
N PHE A 43 17.88 -2.35 17.36
CA PHE A 43 16.56 -2.78 16.96
C PHE A 43 15.47 -1.80 17.42
N GLY A 44 15.46 -1.39 18.68
CA GLY A 44 14.51 -0.40 19.21
C GLY A 44 14.65 0.96 18.52
N GLY A 45 15.88 1.47 18.37
CA GLY A 45 16.14 2.72 17.67
C GLY A 45 15.79 2.68 16.18
N PHE A 46 15.95 1.52 15.52
CA PHE A 46 15.61 1.35 14.13
C PHE A 46 14.09 1.48 13.87
N PHE A 47 13.25 1.00 14.77
CA PHE A 47 11.78 1.08 14.65
C PHE A 47 11.17 2.32 15.29
N GLU A 48 11.98 3.31 15.69
CA GLU A 48 11.52 4.52 16.40
C GLU A 48 10.71 4.17 17.68
N TYR A 49 11.10 3.09 18.36
CA TYR A 49 10.40 2.54 19.50
C TYR A 49 10.13 3.60 20.58
N ASP A 50 11.16 4.34 21.01
CA ASP A 50 11.07 5.35 22.06
C ASP A 50 10.05 6.42 21.70
N ARG A 51 10.08 6.90 20.45
CA ARG A 51 9.15 7.90 19.93
C ARG A 51 7.70 7.40 19.88
N LYS A 52 7.51 6.13 19.48
CA LYS A 52 6.18 5.50 19.46
C LYS A 52 5.64 5.30 20.86
N GLN A 53 6.49 4.92 21.80
CA GLN A 53 6.13 4.76 23.21
C GLN A 53 5.76 6.10 23.84
N GLU A 54 6.57 7.13 23.64
CA GLU A 54 6.28 8.50 24.11
C GLU A 54 4.93 8.99 23.55
N ARG A 55 4.70 8.78 22.24
CA ARG A 55 3.44 9.19 21.60
C ARG A 55 2.24 8.39 22.13
N LEU A 56 2.41 7.10 22.42
CA LEU A 56 1.37 6.26 23.03
C LEU A 56 0.96 6.79 24.41
N GLU A 57 1.94 7.21 25.23
CA GLU A 57 1.69 7.80 26.53
C GLU A 57 1.01 9.18 26.43
N GLU A 58 1.39 10.00 25.44
CA GLU A 58 0.73 11.28 25.16
C GLU A 58 -0.74 11.09 24.78
N VAL A 59 -1.01 10.20 23.83
CA VAL A 59 -2.38 9.89 23.38
C VAL A 59 -3.21 9.31 24.52
N ALA A 60 -2.63 8.47 25.35
CA ALA A 60 -3.31 7.95 26.53
C ALA A 60 -3.70 9.08 27.51
N ARG A 61 -2.81 10.04 27.77
CA ARG A 61 -3.09 11.22 28.61
C ARG A 61 -4.13 12.14 27.98
N GLU A 62 -4.07 12.39 26.64
CA GLU A 62 -5.09 13.19 25.95
C GLU A 62 -6.48 12.55 26.10
N LEU A 63 -6.59 11.22 26.01
CA LEU A 63 -7.86 10.50 26.17
C LEU A 63 -8.43 10.53 27.62
N GLU A 64 -7.62 10.84 28.62
CA GLU A 64 -8.08 11.06 29.99
C GLU A 64 -8.74 12.42 30.18
N GLU A 65 -8.51 13.38 29.27
CA GLU A 65 -9.09 14.72 29.36
C GLU A 65 -10.59 14.71 29.02
N PRO A 66 -11.47 15.22 29.93
CA PRO A 66 -12.91 15.26 29.67
C PRO A 66 -13.31 16.08 28.44
N ALA A 67 -12.47 17.05 28.05
CA ALA A 67 -12.68 17.90 26.89
C ALA A 67 -12.67 17.12 25.57
N VAL A 68 -11.88 16.05 25.46
CA VAL A 68 -11.76 15.20 24.28
C VAL A 68 -13.07 14.46 24.01
N TRP A 69 -13.74 14.00 25.04
CA TRP A 69 -15.01 13.28 24.94
C TRP A 69 -16.19 14.17 24.53
N SER A 70 -16.05 15.49 24.61
CA SER A 70 -17.03 16.42 24.07
C SER A 70 -17.01 16.51 22.53
N ASN A 71 -15.92 16.02 21.89
CA ASN A 71 -15.78 15.91 20.43
C ASN A 71 -15.65 14.44 20.02
N PRO A 72 -16.74 13.77 19.59
CA PRO A 72 -16.73 12.34 19.24
C PRO A 72 -15.73 11.97 18.15
N THR A 73 -15.55 12.83 17.15
CA THR A 73 -14.60 12.60 16.03
C THR A 73 -13.17 12.55 16.56
N ARG A 74 -12.77 13.54 17.37
CA ARG A 74 -11.43 13.58 17.96
C ARG A 74 -11.17 12.40 18.89
N ALA A 75 -12.14 12.03 19.71
CA ALA A 75 -12.04 10.86 20.59
C ALA A 75 -11.87 9.56 19.80
N GLN A 76 -12.57 9.41 18.68
CA GLN A 76 -12.44 8.25 17.80
C GLN A 76 -11.08 8.19 17.10
N GLU A 77 -10.57 9.31 16.61
CA GLU A 77 -9.23 9.41 16.01
C GLU A 77 -8.14 9.01 16.99
N LEU A 78 -8.14 9.61 18.20
CA LEU A 78 -7.19 9.28 19.27
C LEU A 78 -7.31 7.83 19.72
N GLY A 79 -8.53 7.28 19.76
CA GLY A 79 -8.77 5.87 20.08
C GLY A 79 -8.14 4.92 19.04
N ARG A 80 -8.28 5.23 17.76
CA ARG A 80 -7.65 4.48 16.65
C ARG A 80 -6.13 4.61 16.70
N GLU A 81 -5.61 5.83 16.91
CA GLU A 81 -4.17 6.09 17.03
C GLU A 81 -3.56 5.28 18.19
N ARG A 82 -4.21 5.29 19.36
CA ARG A 82 -3.80 4.50 20.53
C ARG A 82 -3.76 3.01 20.23
N ALA A 83 -4.82 2.47 19.61
CA ALA A 83 -4.89 1.04 19.29
C ALA A 83 -3.76 0.63 18.34
N ARG A 84 -3.49 1.42 17.31
CA ARG A 84 -2.41 1.19 16.36
C ARG A 84 -1.05 1.23 17.04
N LEU A 85 -0.72 2.31 17.75
CA LEU A 85 0.56 2.45 18.44
C LEU A 85 0.79 1.36 19.48
N SER A 86 -0.26 0.98 20.23
CA SER A 86 -0.19 -0.11 21.22
C SER A 86 0.13 -1.45 20.56
N ALA A 87 -0.47 -1.75 19.42
CA ALA A 87 -0.18 -2.97 18.67
C ALA A 87 1.26 -2.98 18.14
N GLU A 88 1.72 -1.86 17.54
CA GLU A 88 3.08 -1.74 17.01
C GLU A 88 4.14 -1.88 18.12
N VAL A 89 3.96 -1.22 19.27
CA VAL A 89 4.88 -1.33 20.42
C VAL A 89 4.90 -2.76 20.95
N ALA A 90 3.73 -3.39 21.11
CA ALA A 90 3.63 -4.76 21.60
C ALA A 90 4.29 -5.78 20.65
N ASP A 91 4.20 -5.58 19.33
CA ASP A 91 4.85 -6.42 18.33
C ASP A 91 6.37 -6.29 18.41
N ILE A 92 6.89 -5.06 18.54
CA ILE A 92 8.34 -4.82 18.70
C ILE A 92 8.86 -5.45 20.00
N ASP A 93 8.14 -5.26 21.12
CA ASP A 93 8.52 -5.81 22.43
C ASP A 93 8.56 -7.34 22.39
N ARG A 94 7.52 -7.97 21.82
CA ARG A 94 7.44 -9.43 21.70
C ARG A 94 8.60 -9.98 20.87
N THR A 95 8.88 -9.36 19.73
CA THR A 95 9.97 -9.78 18.82
C THR A 95 11.33 -9.57 19.48
N THR A 96 11.55 -8.43 20.15
CA THR A 96 12.79 -8.12 20.88
C THR A 96 13.05 -9.14 21.99
N LYS A 97 12.01 -9.43 22.77
CA LYS A 97 12.10 -10.44 23.84
C LYS A 97 12.36 -11.82 23.29
N GLY A 98 11.65 -12.22 22.21
CA GLY A 98 11.87 -13.51 21.57
C GLY A 98 13.29 -13.71 21.05
N ILE A 99 13.91 -12.65 20.49
CA ILE A 99 15.31 -12.68 20.05
C ILE A 99 16.26 -12.85 21.24
N ALA A 100 16.02 -12.14 22.36
CA ALA A 100 16.82 -12.29 23.57
C ALA A 100 16.71 -13.69 24.18
N ASP A 101 15.46 -14.20 24.31
CA ASP A 101 15.18 -15.53 24.86
C ASP A 101 15.83 -16.63 23.97
N ALA A 102 15.76 -16.51 22.65
CA ALA A 102 16.41 -17.44 21.72
C ALA A 102 17.93 -17.43 21.85
N GLY A 103 18.51 -16.24 22.11
CA GLY A 103 19.94 -16.11 22.36
C GLY A 103 20.40 -16.81 23.64
N GLU A 104 19.69 -16.61 24.75
CA GLU A 104 19.98 -17.27 26.01
C GLU A 104 19.84 -18.79 25.92
N LEU A 105 18.78 -19.26 25.25
CA LEU A 105 18.57 -20.70 25.01
C LEU A 105 19.66 -21.33 24.14
N LEU A 106 20.15 -20.60 23.12
CA LEU A 106 21.25 -21.09 22.28
C LEU A 106 22.55 -21.23 23.07
N GLU A 107 22.86 -20.29 23.98
CA GLU A 107 24.02 -20.39 24.86
C GLU A 107 23.93 -21.62 25.79
N LEU A 108 22.75 -21.88 26.36
CA LEU A 108 22.49 -23.05 27.20
C LEU A 108 22.62 -24.37 26.43
N ALA A 109 22.00 -24.46 25.25
CA ALA A 109 22.07 -25.64 24.38
C ALA A 109 23.53 -25.93 23.94
N ALA A 110 24.30 -24.86 23.69
CA ALA A 110 25.73 -24.99 23.36
C ALA A 110 26.56 -25.52 24.56
N ALA A 111 26.24 -25.06 25.78
CA ALA A 111 26.93 -25.50 26.99
C ALA A 111 26.65 -26.96 27.33
N GLU A 112 25.42 -27.46 27.04
CA GLU A 112 24.98 -28.81 27.30
C GLU A 112 25.21 -29.77 26.12
N ALA A 113 25.67 -29.28 24.97
CA ALA A 113 25.82 -30.00 23.71
C ALA A 113 24.52 -30.72 23.27
N ASP A 114 23.35 -30.08 23.52
CA ASP A 114 22.03 -30.59 23.17
C ASP A 114 21.65 -30.24 21.73
N GLU A 115 21.84 -31.20 20.81
CA GLU A 115 21.49 -31.04 19.40
C GLU A 115 19.97 -30.95 19.13
N ALA A 116 19.13 -31.51 20.02
CA ALA A 116 17.69 -31.47 19.85
C ALA A 116 17.18 -30.06 20.17
N ALA A 117 17.60 -29.50 21.32
CA ALA A 117 17.30 -28.14 21.68
C ALA A 117 17.82 -27.13 20.63
N ALA A 118 19.02 -27.36 20.08
CA ALA A 118 19.57 -26.49 19.03
C ALA A 118 18.70 -26.47 17.74
N ARG A 119 18.06 -27.58 17.37
CA ARG A 119 17.13 -27.64 16.21
C ARG A 119 15.82 -26.90 16.47
N ASP A 120 15.29 -27.02 17.67
CA ASP A 120 14.06 -26.32 18.05
C ASP A 120 14.30 -24.79 18.07
N ILE A 121 15.45 -24.36 18.59
CA ILE A 121 15.86 -22.95 18.55
C ILE A 121 16.06 -22.45 17.12
N ASP A 122 16.57 -23.26 16.19
CA ASP A 122 16.69 -22.88 14.77
C ASP A 122 15.31 -22.61 14.14
N GLN A 123 14.29 -23.42 14.48
CA GLN A 123 12.92 -23.19 14.02
C GLN A 123 12.33 -21.90 14.59
N ASP A 124 12.50 -21.64 15.89
CA ASP A 124 12.04 -20.41 16.51
C ASP A 124 12.75 -19.18 15.95
N THR A 125 14.05 -19.28 15.69
CA THR A 125 14.82 -18.22 15.03
C THR A 125 14.31 -17.92 13.63
N GLN A 126 13.93 -18.93 12.84
CA GLN A 126 13.33 -18.74 11.52
C GLN A 126 11.99 -18.00 11.59
N ARG A 127 11.19 -18.28 12.63
CA ARG A 127 9.92 -17.56 12.84
C ARG A 127 10.17 -16.12 13.24
N LEU A 128 11.12 -15.87 14.14
CA LEU A 128 11.52 -14.50 14.54
C LEU A 128 12.10 -13.69 13.36
N GLU A 129 12.87 -14.33 12.46
CA GLU A 129 13.32 -13.69 11.22
C GLU A 129 12.15 -13.23 10.34
N ALA A 130 11.11 -14.05 10.23
CA ALA A 130 9.92 -13.66 9.46
C ALA A 130 9.15 -12.51 10.14
N GLU A 131 9.05 -12.51 11.47
CA GLU A 131 8.42 -11.42 12.24
C GLU A 131 9.22 -10.11 12.09
N VAL A 132 10.55 -10.13 12.20
CA VAL A 132 11.42 -8.96 11.97
C VAL A 132 11.22 -8.44 10.55
N ARG A 133 11.25 -9.31 9.55
CA ARG A 133 11.02 -8.92 8.15
C ARG A 133 9.67 -8.26 7.96
N HIS A 134 8.62 -8.78 8.59
CA HIS A 134 7.29 -8.18 8.55
C HIS A 134 7.26 -6.77 9.18
N LEU A 135 7.93 -6.57 10.32
CA LEU A 135 8.07 -5.24 10.95
C LEU A 135 8.87 -4.27 10.08
N GLU A 136 9.95 -4.73 9.44
CA GLU A 136 10.72 -3.93 8.48
C GLU A 136 9.86 -3.48 7.29
N LEU A 137 9.04 -4.38 6.77
CA LEU A 137 8.10 -4.08 5.68
C LEU A 137 7.03 -3.06 6.10
N LYS A 138 6.39 -3.27 7.27
CA LYS A 138 5.43 -2.29 7.82
C LYS A 138 6.02 -0.89 7.93
N ARG A 139 7.29 -0.79 8.28
CA ARG A 139 7.99 0.50 8.34
C ARG A 139 8.15 1.17 6.98
N MET A 140 8.19 0.42 5.89
CA MET A 140 8.33 0.99 4.53
C MET A 140 7.03 1.55 3.99
N PHE A 141 5.89 1.20 4.61
CA PHE A 141 4.57 1.68 4.22
C PHE A 141 4.19 2.92 5.06
N HIS A 142 4.64 4.11 4.59
CA HIS A 142 4.40 5.39 5.29
C HIS A 142 3.28 6.22 4.67
N GLY A 143 2.84 5.88 3.46
CA GLY A 143 1.80 6.61 2.74
C GLY A 143 0.43 6.38 3.39
N GLU A 144 -0.37 7.44 3.48
CA GLU A 144 -1.75 7.33 3.99
C GLU A 144 -2.57 6.26 3.24
N MET A 145 -2.26 6.05 1.95
CA MET A 145 -2.96 5.09 1.09
C MET A 145 -2.32 3.69 1.09
N ASP A 146 -1.12 3.52 1.67
CA ASP A 146 -0.39 2.24 1.58
C ASP A 146 -1.16 1.05 2.16
N ALA A 147 -2.01 1.28 3.17
CA ALA A 147 -2.83 0.25 3.82
C ALA A 147 -4.07 -0.17 3.01
N HIS A 148 -4.39 0.54 1.91
CA HIS A 148 -5.58 0.29 1.11
C HIS A 148 -5.40 -0.88 0.15
N ASN A 149 -6.52 -1.38 -0.36
CA ASN A 149 -6.56 -2.26 -1.52
C ASN A 149 -6.03 -1.52 -2.76
N ALA A 150 -5.68 -2.25 -3.80
CA ALA A 150 -5.12 -1.70 -5.01
C ALA A 150 -5.89 -2.12 -6.25
N PHE A 151 -6.03 -1.18 -7.19
CA PHE A 151 -6.33 -1.49 -8.60
C PHE A 151 -5.02 -1.46 -9.39
N LEU A 152 -4.84 -2.45 -10.26
CA LEU A 152 -3.68 -2.56 -11.12
C LEU A 152 -4.14 -2.67 -12.57
N ASP A 153 -3.83 -1.65 -13.36
CA ASP A 153 -4.11 -1.56 -14.79
C ASP A 153 -2.89 -1.98 -15.59
N ILE A 154 -3.08 -2.92 -16.51
CA ILE A 154 -2.05 -3.39 -17.42
C ILE A 154 -2.48 -3.00 -18.83
N GLN A 155 -1.60 -2.36 -19.59
CA GLN A 155 -1.85 -1.99 -20.99
C GLN A 155 -0.71 -2.44 -21.89
N ALA A 156 -1.06 -3.07 -23.00
CA ALA A 156 -0.10 -3.40 -24.04
C ALA A 156 0.42 -2.12 -24.72
N GLY A 157 1.73 -1.96 -24.77
CA GLY A 157 2.39 -0.84 -25.41
C GLY A 157 2.85 -1.15 -26.83
N ALA A 158 3.98 -0.56 -27.24
CA ALA A 158 4.57 -0.80 -28.54
C ALA A 158 5.06 -2.24 -28.69
N GLY A 159 4.71 -2.89 -29.81
CA GLY A 159 5.11 -4.26 -30.15
C GLY A 159 4.01 -5.13 -30.78
N GLY A 160 2.82 -4.58 -31.00
CA GLY A 160 1.71 -5.29 -31.65
C GLY A 160 1.29 -6.55 -30.88
N THR A 161 1.10 -7.68 -31.58
CA THR A 161 0.70 -8.97 -30.96
C THR A 161 1.66 -9.42 -29.84
N GLU A 162 2.95 -9.15 -30.00
CA GLU A 162 3.96 -9.48 -28.99
C GLU A 162 3.77 -8.69 -27.69
N ALA A 163 3.40 -7.41 -27.79
CA ALA A 163 3.09 -6.58 -26.61
C ALA A 163 1.79 -7.03 -25.93
N GLN A 164 0.80 -7.48 -26.70
CA GLN A 164 -0.45 -8.03 -26.15
C GLN A 164 -0.20 -9.34 -25.40
N ASP A 165 0.65 -10.21 -25.91
CA ASP A 165 1.07 -11.43 -25.21
C ASP A 165 1.88 -11.09 -23.94
N TRP A 166 2.77 -10.09 -24.03
CA TRP A 166 3.51 -9.60 -22.88
C TRP A 166 2.60 -9.08 -21.77
N ALA A 167 1.58 -8.29 -22.10
CA ALA A 167 0.59 -7.82 -21.13
C ALA A 167 -0.15 -8.99 -20.46
N GLN A 168 -0.46 -10.06 -21.18
CA GLN A 168 -1.05 -11.27 -20.60
C GLN A 168 -0.09 -12.01 -19.67
N MET A 169 1.20 -12.05 -20.00
CA MET A 169 2.21 -12.63 -19.13
C MET A 169 2.34 -11.84 -17.83
N LEU A 170 2.33 -10.50 -17.87
CA LEU A 170 2.33 -9.64 -16.69
C LEU A 170 1.07 -9.86 -15.85
N LEU A 171 -0.10 -9.93 -16.45
CA LEU A 171 -1.35 -10.24 -15.75
C LEU A 171 -1.21 -11.53 -14.95
N ARG A 172 -0.76 -12.61 -15.59
CA ARG A 172 -0.54 -13.90 -14.92
C ARG A 172 0.47 -13.79 -13.78
N MET A 173 1.54 -13.04 -13.96
CA MET A 173 2.60 -12.82 -12.97
C MET A 173 2.03 -12.17 -11.70
N TYR A 174 1.24 -11.10 -11.84
CA TYR A 174 0.63 -10.42 -10.67
C TYR A 174 -0.47 -11.25 -10.02
N LEU A 175 -1.29 -11.97 -10.78
CA LEU A 175 -2.29 -12.90 -10.21
C LEU A 175 -1.62 -13.97 -9.33
N ARG A 176 -0.48 -14.51 -9.76
CA ARG A 176 0.27 -15.53 -8.99
C ARG A 176 0.96 -14.93 -7.78
N TRP A 177 1.54 -13.75 -7.92
CA TRP A 177 2.13 -13.03 -6.81
C TRP A 177 1.09 -12.76 -5.71
N GLY A 178 -0.06 -12.22 -6.07
CA GLY A 178 -1.13 -11.95 -5.11
C GLY A 178 -1.65 -13.21 -4.42
N ALA A 179 -1.86 -14.29 -5.18
CA ALA A 179 -2.27 -15.58 -4.61
C ALA A 179 -1.22 -16.15 -3.64
N ALA A 180 0.08 -16.03 -3.95
CA ALA A 180 1.16 -16.49 -3.09
C ALA A 180 1.24 -15.72 -1.77
N HIS A 181 0.84 -14.43 -1.77
CA HIS A 181 0.81 -13.56 -0.58
C HIS A 181 -0.53 -13.61 0.18
N GLY A 182 -1.47 -14.44 -0.26
CA GLY A 182 -2.78 -14.57 0.40
C GLY A 182 -3.72 -13.40 0.13
N PHE A 183 -3.43 -12.55 -0.85
CA PHE A 183 -4.35 -11.50 -1.30
C PHE A 183 -5.52 -12.13 -2.08
N ASN A 184 -6.70 -11.54 -1.92
CA ASN A 184 -7.81 -11.84 -2.80
C ASN A 184 -7.66 -11.01 -4.09
N VAL A 185 -7.48 -11.68 -5.23
CA VAL A 185 -7.23 -11.01 -6.52
C VAL A 185 -8.34 -11.35 -7.49
N GLU A 186 -9.01 -10.30 -8.00
CA GLU A 186 -10.10 -10.42 -8.95
C GLU A 186 -9.80 -9.63 -10.24
N VAL A 187 -10.09 -10.25 -11.39
CA VAL A 187 -10.00 -9.57 -12.70
C VAL A 187 -11.31 -8.85 -12.94
N ILE A 188 -11.29 -7.51 -12.88
CA ILE A 188 -12.48 -6.67 -13.05
C ILE A 188 -12.81 -6.51 -14.53
N ASP A 189 -11.81 -6.21 -15.35
CA ASP A 189 -11.96 -6.02 -16.79
C ASP A 189 -10.79 -6.64 -17.56
N SER A 190 -11.07 -7.15 -18.74
CA SER A 190 -10.03 -7.69 -19.63
C SER A 190 -10.46 -7.57 -21.08
N ASN A 191 -9.69 -6.83 -21.84
CA ASN A 191 -9.89 -6.63 -23.27
C ASN A 191 -8.95 -7.55 -24.07
N PRO A 192 -9.45 -8.58 -24.76
CA PRO A 192 -8.62 -9.52 -25.49
C PRO A 192 -7.90 -8.86 -26.67
N GLY A 193 -6.73 -9.39 -26.97
CA GLY A 193 -5.98 -9.06 -28.18
C GLY A 193 -6.65 -9.59 -29.44
N GLU A 194 -6.24 -9.11 -30.61
CA GLU A 194 -6.84 -9.52 -31.87
C GLU A 194 -6.39 -10.92 -32.30
N VAL A 195 -5.16 -11.30 -32.02
CA VAL A 195 -4.58 -12.60 -32.41
C VAL A 195 -4.17 -13.39 -31.17
N ALA A 196 -3.56 -12.75 -30.19
CA ALA A 196 -3.13 -13.36 -28.93
C ALA A 196 -3.01 -12.30 -27.83
N GLY A 197 -2.99 -12.74 -26.59
CA GLY A 197 -2.79 -11.87 -25.45
C GLY A 197 -3.99 -10.96 -25.13
N ILE A 198 -3.71 -9.86 -24.44
CA ILE A 198 -4.69 -8.86 -24.03
C ILE A 198 -4.22 -7.46 -24.43
N LYS A 199 -5.16 -6.59 -24.81
CA LYS A 199 -4.91 -5.16 -25.02
C LYS A 199 -4.76 -4.42 -23.70
N SER A 200 -5.65 -4.71 -22.78
CA SER A 200 -5.64 -4.17 -21.41
C SER A 200 -6.30 -5.15 -20.44
N ALA A 201 -5.96 -5.04 -19.18
CA ALA A 201 -6.67 -5.68 -18.07
C ALA A 201 -6.59 -4.82 -16.83
N THR A 202 -7.66 -4.85 -16.02
CA THR A 202 -7.70 -4.26 -14.69
C THR A 202 -7.95 -5.36 -13.67
N ILE A 203 -7.11 -5.44 -12.66
CA ILE A 203 -7.27 -6.35 -11.53
C ILE A 203 -7.42 -5.55 -10.24
N GLU A 204 -8.25 -6.05 -9.34
CA GLU A 204 -8.37 -5.60 -7.96
C GLU A 204 -7.58 -6.56 -7.06
N VAL A 205 -6.78 -6.01 -6.17
CA VAL A 205 -6.00 -6.75 -5.20
C VAL A 205 -6.41 -6.30 -3.81
N GLN A 206 -7.09 -7.16 -3.09
CA GLN A 206 -7.64 -6.88 -1.77
C GLN A 206 -6.79 -7.54 -0.68
N GLY A 207 -6.34 -6.76 0.28
CA GLY A 207 -5.59 -7.21 1.44
C GLY A 207 -4.78 -6.10 2.10
N GLU A 208 -4.23 -6.41 3.26
CA GLU A 208 -3.48 -5.44 4.06
C GLU A 208 -2.20 -4.99 3.34
N TYR A 209 -2.04 -3.69 3.11
CA TYR A 209 -0.94 -3.07 2.37
C TYR A 209 -0.81 -3.47 0.90
N ALA A 210 -1.90 -3.91 0.25
CA ALA A 210 -1.86 -4.29 -1.17
C ALA A 210 -1.35 -3.15 -2.06
N TYR A 211 -1.85 -1.92 -1.85
CA TYR A 211 -1.37 -0.74 -2.58
C TYR A 211 0.09 -0.41 -2.23
N GLY A 212 0.46 -0.49 -0.96
CA GLY A 212 1.83 -0.22 -0.50
C GLY A 212 2.88 -1.07 -1.22
N TRP A 213 2.59 -2.35 -1.44
CA TRP A 213 3.43 -3.26 -2.20
C TRP A 213 3.46 -2.92 -3.68
N LEU A 214 2.29 -2.80 -4.29
CA LEU A 214 2.13 -2.73 -5.74
C LEU A 214 2.48 -1.36 -6.33
N ARG A 215 2.40 -0.25 -5.57
CA ARG A 215 2.71 1.09 -6.05
C ARG A 215 4.10 1.19 -6.69
N THR A 216 5.04 0.38 -6.22
CA THR A 216 6.40 0.31 -6.77
C THR A 216 6.47 -0.31 -8.17
N GLU A 217 5.43 -0.99 -8.62
CA GLU A 217 5.35 -1.63 -9.93
C GLU A 217 4.80 -0.71 -11.04
N THR A 218 4.41 0.52 -10.68
CA THR A 218 3.94 1.52 -11.65
C THR A 218 5.05 1.92 -12.60
N GLY A 219 4.84 1.73 -13.91
CA GLY A 219 5.77 2.11 -14.97
C GLY A 219 5.77 1.17 -16.16
N VAL A 220 6.82 1.26 -16.99
CA VAL A 220 6.94 0.50 -18.22
C VAL A 220 7.83 -0.73 -18.02
N HIS A 221 7.28 -1.90 -18.37
CA HIS A 221 7.95 -3.19 -18.34
C HIS A 221 8.39 -3.59 -19.75
N ARG A 222 9.69 -3.80 -19.96
CA ARG A 222 10.27 -4.15 -21.26
C ARG A 222 10.53 -5.65 -21.34
N LEU A 223 9.98 -6.31 -22.35
CA LEU A 223 10.29 -7.70 -22.70
C LEU A 223 11.24 -7.76 -23.89
N VAL A 224 12.25 -8.59 -23.80
CA VAL A 224 13.14 -8.96 -24.92
C VAL A 224 13.24 -10.48 -24.99
N ARG A 225 12.69 -11.06 -26.08
CA ARG A 225 12.74 -12.51 -26.34
C ARG A 225 12.70 -12.81 -27.82
N LYS A 226 12.95 -14.07 -28.19
CA LYS A 226 12.60 -14.59 -29.51
C LYS A 226 11.10 -14.70 -29.61
N SER A 227 10.52 -14.04 -30.64
CA SER A 227 9.07 -13.99 -30.80
C SER A 227 8.49 -15.34 -31.25
N PRO A 228 7.48 -15.89 -30.56
CA PRO A 228 6.76 -17.07 -31.03
C PRO A 228 5.82 -16.78 -32.21
N PHE A 229 5.55 -15.49 -32.50
CA PHE A 229 4.65 -15.03 -33.58
C PHE A 229 5.44 -14.68 -34.86
N ASP A 230 6.76 -14.62 -34.81
CA ASP A 230 7.60 -14.36 -35.98
C ASP A 230 8.12 -15.68 -36.57
N SER A 231 7.75 -15.94 -37.83
CA SER A 231 8.22 -17.13 -38.54
C SER A 231 9.73 -17.23 -38.66
N GLY A 232 10.44 -16.10 -38.59
CA GLY A 232 11.90 -16.01 -38.57
C GLY A 232 12.54 -16.21 -37.20
N ASN A 233 11.74 -16.43 -36.15
CA ASN A 233 12.21 -16.59 -34.76
C ASN A 233 13.21 -15.50 -34.31
N ARG A 234 13.00 -14.28 -34.79
CA ARG A 234 13.85 -13.14 -34.51
C ARG A 234 13.61 -12.59 -33.12
N ARG A 235 14.60 -11.90 -32.59
CA ARG A 235 14.52 -11.23 -31.31
C ARG A 235 13.67 -9.96 -31.42
N HIS A 236 12.63 -9.85 -30.61
CA HIS A 236 11.73 -8.71 -30.54
C HIS A 236 11.82 -8.03 -29.17
N THR A 237 11.53 -6.73 -29.17
CA THR A 237 11.39 -5.94 -27.97
C THR A 237 9.96 -5.42 -27.91
N SER A 238 9.29 -5.65 -26.78
CA SER A 238 7.90 -5.25 -26.55
C SER A 238 7.77 -4.55 -25.21
N PHE A 239 6.81 -3.67 -25.11
CA PHE A 239 6.56 -2.89 -23.92
C PHE A 239 5.12 -3.08 -23.45
N ALA A 240 4.94 -3.08 -22.14
CA ALA A 240 3.64 -2.97 -21.51
C ALA A 240 3.75 -2.03 -20.31
N SER A 241 2.74 -1.25 -20.06
CA SER A 241 2.66 -0.37 -18.90
C SER A 241 1.81 -1.02 -17.81
N VAL A 242 2.23 -0.79 -16.58
CA VAL A 242 1.49 -1.11 -15.36
C VAL A 242 1.24 0.19 -14.64
N PHE A 243 0.01 0.39 -14.20
CA PHE A 243 -0.36 1.53 -13.37
C PHE A 243 -1.12 1.02 -12.15
N VAL A 244 -0.75 1.51 -10.97
CA VAL A 244 -1.35 1.10 -9.71
C VAL A 244 -2.01 2.29 -9.04
N SER A 245 -3.26 2.13 -8.63
CA SER A 245 -4.01 3.12 -7.89
C SER A 245 -4.62 2.51 -6.61
N PRO A 246 -4.74 3.28 -5.52
CA PRO A 246 -5.40 2.80 -4.32
C PRO A 246 -6.91 2.71 -4.52
N GLU A 247 -7.55 1.77 -3.86
CA GLU A 247 -9.00 1.77 -3.71
C GLU A 247 -9.39 2.87 -2.71
N ILE A 248 -10.19 3.81 -3.16
CA ILE A 248 -10.71 4.90 -2.33
C ILE A 248 -12.19 4.59 -2.05
N GLU A 249 -12.56 4.44 -0.78
CA GLU A 249 -13.97 4.28 -0.40
C GLU A 249 -14.79 5.50 -0.86
N ASP A 250 -15.87 5.23 -1.61
CA ASP A 250 -16.72 6.27 -2.23
C ASP A 250 -17.70 6.95 -1.25
N ASP A 251 -17.50 6.85 0.05
CA ASP A 251 -18.36 7.51 1.02
C ASP A 251 -18.00 9.01 1.17
N ILE A 252 -18.46 9.80 0.19
CA ILE A 252 -18.46 11.28 0.34
C ILE A 252 -19.54 11.67 1.32
N ALA A 253 -19.28 11.52 2.61
CA ALA A 253 -20.14 12.04 3.65
C ALA A 253 -20.04 13.58 3.68
N ILE A 254 -20.99 14.26 3.04
CA ILE A 254 -21.04 15.72 3.11
C ILE A 254 -21.72 16.11 4.43
N GLU A 255 -20.91 16.49 5.40
CA GLU A 255 -21.36 17.17 6.59
C GLU A 255 -21.44 18.68 6.35
N ILE A 256 -22.63 19.24 6.45
CA ILE A 256 -22.84 20.70 6.32
C ILE A 256 -22.95 21.27 7.72
N ASN A 257 -21.96 22.05 8.14
CA ASN A 257 -22.01 22.77 9.40
C ASN A 257 -23.00 23.94 9.27
N PRO A 258 -24.05 24.00 10.12
CA PRO A 258 -25.02 25.10 10.08
C PRO A 258 -24.41 26.49 10.28
N ALA A 259 -23.26 26.59 10.96
CA ALA A 259 -22.56 27.86 11.18
C ALA A 259 -21.98 28.47 9.88
N ASP A 260 -21.70 27.63 8.88
CA ASP A 260 -21.14 28.04 7.60
C ASP A 260 -22.22 28.45 6.59
N LEU A 261 -23.48 28.41 6.98
CA LEU A 261 -24.62 28.74 6.13
C LEU A 261 -25.16 30.12 6.42
N LYS A 262 -25.14 31.00 5.39
CA LYS A 262 -25.88 32.25 5.40
C LYS A 262 -27.21 32.03 4.71
N VAL A 263 -28.32 32.19 5.46
CA VAL A 263 -29.68 32.00 4.96
C VAL A 263 -30.36 33.34 4.83
N ASP A 264 -30.66 33.77 3.60
CA ASP A 264 -31.39 34.99 3.29
C ASP A 264 -32.80 34.61 2.82
N VAL A 265 -33.81 35.34 3.34
CA VAL A 265 -35.19 35.19 2.93
C VAL A 265 -35.62 36.40 2.16
N TYR A 266 -36.30 36.23 1.03
CA TYR A 266 -36.74 37.30 0.19
C TYR A 266 -38.09 37.06 -0.48
N ARG A 267 -38.66 38.06 -1.05
CA ARG A 267 -39.96 37.94 -1.75
C ARG A 267 -39.73 37.30 -3.12
N SER A 268 -40.54 36.24 -3.38
CA SER A 268 -40.50 35.59 -4.70
C SER A 268 -40.94 36.56 -5.80
N SER A 269 -40.22 36.64 -6.89
CA SER A 269 -40.60 37.40 -8.09
C SER A 269 -41.05 36.44 -9.17
N GLY A 270 -42.30 36.51 -9.64
CA GLY A 270 -42.81 35.67 -10.71
C GLY A 270 -44.27 36.03 -11.06
N ALA A 271 -44.77 35.50 -12.19
CA ALA A 271 -46.17 35.63 -12.62
C ALA A 271 -47.07 34.82 -11.67
N GLY A 272 -47.53 35.46 -10.58
CA GLY A 272 -48.41 34.87 -9.59
C GLY A 272 -49.30 35.97 -8.96
N GLY A 273 -50.49 35.61 -8.46
CA GLY A 273 -51.47 36.54 -7.92
C GLY A 273 -51.00 37.28 -6.65
N GLN A 274 -51.80 38.18 -6.14
CA GLN A 274 -51.49 39.11 -5.02
C GLN A 274 -50.85 38.47 -3.76
N HIS A 275 -51.00 37.16 -3.57
CA HIS A 275 -50.45 36.44 -2.41
C HIS A 275 -48.93 36.12 -2.57
N VAL A 276 -48.47 35.88 -3.78
CA VAL A 276 -47.05 35.53 -4.07
C VAL A 276 -46.12 36.75 -3.85
N ASN A 277 -46.62 37.94 -4.12
CA ASN A 277 -45.87 39.20 -4.00
C ASN A 277 -45.86 39.83 -2.60
N LYS A 278 -46.64 39.25 -1.62
CA LYS A 278 -46.76 39.77 -0.25
C LYS A 278 -46.02 38.95 0.79
N THR A 279 -45.68 37.70 0.52
CA THR A 279 -45.03 36.79 1.48
C THR A 279 -43.58 36.54 1.12
N GLU A 280 -42.69 36.64 2.11
CA GLU A 280 -41.27 36.32 1.97
C GLU A 280 -41.03 34.80 2.08
N SER A 281 -41.42 34.06 1.02
CA SER A 281 -41.35 32.60 0.99
C SER A 281 -40.10 32.05 0.28
N ALA A 282 -39.42 32.91 -0.51
CA ALA A 282 -38.21 32.48 -1.20
C ALA A 282 -36.98 32.45 -0.25
N VAL A 283 -36.19 31.39 -0.36
CA VAL A 283 -35.02 31.17 0.48
C VAL A 283 -33.78 31.08 -0.38
N ARG A 284 -32.73 31.76 0.01
CA ARG A 284 -31.38 31.69 -0.57
C ARG A 284 -30.44 31.21 0.52
N ILE A 285 -29.66 30.17 0.23
CA ILE A 285 -28.63 29.65 1.12
C ILE A 285 -27.29 29.85 0.44
N THR A 286 -26.37 30.49 1.14
CA THR A 286 -24.98 30.65 0.72
C THR A 286 -24.10 29.86 1.66
N HIS A 287 -23.30 28.96 1.12
CA HIS A 287 -22.29 28.21 1.89
C HIS A 287 -20.97 28.97 1.83
N ALA A 288 -20.54 29.56 2.96
CA ALA A 288 -19.42 30.48 3.02
C ALA A 288 -18.09 29.86 2.56
N PRO A 289 -17.71 28.61 2.96
CA PRO A 289 -16.42 28.03 2.56
C PRO A 289 -16.29 27.71 1.07
N SER A 290 -17.38 27.26 0.40
CA SER A 290 -17.36 26.91 -1.02
C SER A 290 -17.84 28.03 -1.95
N GLY A 291 -18.46 29.08 -1.41
CA GLY A 291 -19.07 30.15 -2.19
C GLY A 291 -20.35 29.73 -2.97
N ILE A 292 -20.83 28.51 -2.78
CA ILE A 292 -22.01 28.01 -3.50
C ILE A 292 -23.26 28.71 -2.98
N VAL A 293 -24.06 29.23 -3.92
CA VAL A 293 -25.34 29.86 -3.66
C VAL A 293 -26.47 29.04 -4.29
N VAL A 294 -27.50 28.72 -3.51
CA VAL A 294 -28.71 28.06 -3.95
C VAL A 294 -29.92 28.91 -3.56
N ALA A 295 -30.91 28.98 -4.45
CA ALA A 295 -32.16 29.66 -4.18
C ALA A 295 -33.34 28.78 -4.55
N CYS A 296 -34.36 28.76 -3.70
CA CYS A 296 -35.61 28.02 -3.93
C CYS A 296 -36.81 28.91 -3.63
N GLN A 297 -37.75 28.97 -4.60
CA GLN A 297 -39.00 29.79 -4.47
C GLN A 297 -40.24 29.06 -4.99
N ASN A 298 -40.15 27.71 -5.16
CA ASN A 298 -41.18 26.93 -5.84
C ASN A 298 -42.43 26.72 -4.99
N GLU A 299 -42.29 26.73 -3.69
CA GLU A 299 -43.38 26.46 -2.75
C GLU A 299 -43.85 27.72 -2.01
N ARG A 300 -45.15 27.73 -1.58
CA ARG A 300 -45.68 28.81 -0.76
C ARG A 300 -45.15 28.79 0.69
N SER A 301 -44.65 27.66 1.14
CA SER A 301 -44.09 27.47 2.48
C SER A 301 -42.57 27.74 2.49
N GLN A 302 -42.14 28.74 3.24
CA GLN A 302 -40.73 29.06 3.51
C GLN A 302 -39.97 27.82 4.03
N HIS A 303 -40.59 27.01 4.91
CA HIS A 303 -39.96 25.80 5.46
C HIS A 303 -39.68 24.74 4.40
N LYS A 304 -40.63 24.53 3.47
CA LYS A 304 -40.42 23.61 2.34
C LYS A 304 -39.34 24.13 1.40
N ASN A 305 -39.33 25.41 1.09
CA ASN A 305 -38.29 26.02 0.26
C ASN A 305 -36.91 25.92 0.91
N ARG A 306 -36.81 26.10 2.23
CA ARG A 306 -35.55 25.88 2.98
C ARG A 306 -35.07 24.42 2.92
N SER A 307 -35.95 23.47 3.12
CA SER A 307 -35.62 22.04 3.02
C SER A 307 -35.15 21.66 1.61
N THR A 308 -35.82 22.16 0.59
CA THR A 308 -35.45 21.92 -0.82
C THR A 308 -34.13 22.59 -1.16
N ALA A 309 -33.91 23.86 -0.72
CA ALA A 309 -32.65 24.55 -0.92
C ALA A 309 -31.48 23.83 -0.23
N MET A 310 -31.70 23.23 0.96
CA MET A 310 -30.68 22.43 1.65
C MET A 310 -30.32 21.16 0.85
N LYS A 311 -31.31 20.47 0.28
CA LYS A 311 -31.07 19.31 -0.60
C LYS A 311 -30.30 19.72 -1.86
N MET A 312 -30.65 20.85 -2.47
CA MET A 312 -29.95 21.38 -3.63
C MET A 312 -28.49 21.78 -3.30
N LEU A 313 -28.26 22.35 -2.11
CA LEU A 313 -26.92 22.67 -1.63
C LEU A 313 -26.08 21.40 -1.47
N LYS A 314 -26.66 20.37 -0.81
CA LYS A 314 -25.96 19.10 -0.63
C LYS A 314 -25.59 18.45 -1.95
N ALA A 315 -26.49 18.47 -2.94
CA ALA A 315 -26.22 17.95 -4.28
C ALA A 315 -25.09 18.72 -5.00
N LYS A 316 -25.08 20.06 -4.89
CA LYS A 316 -24.00 20.87 -5.51
C LYS A 316 -22.65 20.72 -4.81
N LEU A 317 -22.63 20.56 -3.49
CA LEU A 317 -21.40 20.25 -2.75
C LEU A 317 -20.87 18.87 -3.14
N TYR A 318 -21.74 17.88 -3.30
CA TYR A 318 -21.38 16.55 -3.79
C TYR A 318 -20.76 16.59 -5.19
N GLU A 319 -21.40 17.33 -6.11
CA GLU A 319 -20.88 17.54 -7.46
C GLU A 319 -19.49 18.24 -7.47
N LEU A 320 -19.32 19.25 -6.60
CA LEU A 320 -18.04 19.95 -6.45
C LEU A 320 -16.93 18.99 -5.95
N GLU A 321 -17.25 18.13 -4.98
CA GLU A 321 -16.29 17.19 -4.43
C GLU A 321 -15.93 16.07 -5.43
N ILE A 322 -16.91 15.57 -6.19
CA ILE A 322 -16.66 14.65 -7.31
C ILE A 322 -15.74 15.32 -8.35
N ASN A 323 -16.01 16.59 -8.71
CA ASN A 323 -15.19 17.30 -9.70
C ASN A 323 -13.76 17.52 -9.21
N LYS A 324 -13.55 17.79 -7.92
CA LYS A 324 -12.20 17.84 -7.33
C LYS A 324 -11.49 16.50 -7.39
N ARG A 325 -12.18 15.40 -7.04
CA ARG A 325 -11.63 14.04 -7.14
C ARG A 325 -11.30 13.69 -8.59
N ASN A 326 -12.20 13.99 -9.52
CA ASN A 326 -11.98 13.74 -10.94
C ASN A 326 -10.80 14.57 -11.47
N ALA A 327 -10.63 15.81 -11.03
CA ALA A 327 -9.47 16.63 -11.39
C ALA A 327 -8.16 16.04 -10.83
N ALA A 328 -8.16 15.53 -9.59
CA ALA A 328 -7.02 14.84 -9.02
C ALA A 328 -6.72 13.52 -9.74
N ALA A 329 -7.77 12.74 -10.07
CA ALA A 329 -7.65 11.53 -10.87
C ALA A 329 -7.14 11.82 -12.28
N GLN A 330 -7.57 12.93 -12.90
CA GLN A 330 -7.11 13.37 -14.23
C GLN A 330 -5.62 13.75 -14.19
N VAL A 331 -5.15 14.42 -13.14
CA VAL A 331 -3.71 14.71 -12.96
C VAL A 331 -2.91 13.41 -12.81
N LEU A 332 -3.45 12.42 -12.10
CA LEU A 332 -2.87 11.07 -12.01
C LEU A 332 -2.88 10.36 -13.36
N GLU A 333 -3.97 10.49 -14.12
CA GLU A 333 -4.10 9.92 -15.48
C GLU A 333 -3.13 10.58 -16.47
N ASP A 334 -3.00 11.90 -16.40
CA ASP A 334 -2.06 12.67 -17.23
C ASP A 334 -0.59 12.39 -16.84
N SER A 335 -0.35 11.96 -15.60
CA SER A 335 0.96 11.49 -15.14
C SER A 335 1.30 10.06 -15.60
N LYS A 336 0.31 9.31 -16.15
CA LYS A 336 0.58 8.05 -16.85
C LYS A 336 1.53 8.36 -17.99
N SER A 337 2.82 8.18 -17.73
CA SER A 337 3.85 8.47 -18.71
C SER A 337 3.60 7.67 -19.99
N ASP A 338 3.78 8.32 -21.14
CA ASP A 338 3.76 7.65 -22.44
C ASP A 338 4.48 6.31 -22.36
N VAL A 339 3.85 5.23 -22.85
CA VAL A 339 4.44 3.89 -22.94
C VAL A 339 5.59 3.91 -23.94
N SER A 340 6.60 4.70 -23.61
CA SER A 340 7.75 4.99 -24.45
C SER A 340 9.06 4.59 -23.78
N TRP A 341 10.13 4.61 -24.53
CA TRP A 341 11.46 4.12 -24.16
C TRP A 341 12.08 4.77 -22.91
N GLY A 342 11.58 5.92 -22.45
CA GLY A 342 12.17 6.73 -21.38
C GLY A 342 11.86 6.28 -19.95
N ASN A 343 10.71 5.63 -19.73
CA ASN A 343 10.18 5.36 -18.39
C ASN A 343 10.17 3.86 -18.00
N GLN A 344 11.21 3.11 -18.46
CA GLN A 344 11.32 1.71 -18.14
C GLN A 344 11.74 1.51 -16.69
N ILE A 345 10.92 0.79 -15.92
CA ILE A 345 11.25 0.39 -14.56
C ILE A 345 12.00 -0.95 -14.52
N ARG A 346 11.59 -1.93 -15.37
CA ARG A 346 12.19 -3.27 -15.36
C ARG A 346 12.33 -3.84 -16.76
N SER A 347 13.47 -4.49 -17.00
CA SER A 347 13.81 -5.14 -18.27
C SER A 347 13.91 -6.65 -18.10
N TYR A 348 13.11 -7.38 -18.88
CA TYR A 348 13.02 -8.84 -18.91
C TYR A 348 13.68 -9.34 -20.19
N VAL A 349 14.89 -9.90 -20.08
CA VAL A 349 15.66 -10.44 -21.21
C VAL A 349 15.73 -11.95 -21.11
N LEU A 350 14.71 -12.63 -21.67
CA LEU A 350 14.53 -14.06 -21.47
C LEU A 350 15.63 -14.90 -22.15
N ASP A 351 16.15 -14.45 -23.28
CA ASP A 351 17.23 -15.13 -24.01
C ASP A 351 18.53 -15.23 -23.17
N GLN A 352 18.72 -14.31 -22.24
CA GLN A 352 19.91 -14.25 -21.38
C GLN A 352 19.58 -14.70 -19.94
N SER A 353 18.37 -15.19 -19.71
CA SER A 353 17.89 -15.51 -18.35
C SER A 353 18.17 -14.39 -17.35
N ARG A 354 17.79 -13.16 -17.70
CA ARG A 354 18.09 -11.96 -16.92
C ARG A 354 16.89 -11.05 -16.80
N ILE A 355 16.53 -10.72 -15.57
CA ILE A 355 15.56 -9.67 -15.27
C ILE A 355 16.25 -8.64 -14.39
N LYS A 356 16.18 -7.37 -14.78
CA LYS A 356 16.84 -6.28 -14.07
C LYS A 356 15.89 -5.12 -13.84
N ASP A 357 15.75 -4.69 -12.59
CA ASP A 357 15.13 -3.42 -12.23
C ASP A 357 16.13 -2.28 -12.46
N LEU A 358 15.75 -1.29 -13.25
CA LEU A 358 16.62 -0.20 -13.65
C LEU A 358 16.75 0.89 -12.59
N ARG A 359 15.79 0.94 -11.65
CA ARG A 359 15.75 1.93 -10.55
C ARG A 359 16.66 1.53 -9.40
N THR A 360 16.59 0.25 -9.01
CA THR A 360 17.35 -0.30 -7.87
C THR A 360 18.64 -1.00 -8.28
N GLY A 361 18.73 -1.39 -9.55
CA GLY A 361 19.86 -2.16 -10.08
C GLY A 361 19.80 -3.67 -9.73
N VAL A 362 18.78 -4.14 -9.00
CA VAL A 362 18.60 -5.55 -8.66
C VAL A 362 18.44 -6.39 -9.92
N GLU A 363 19.15 -7.51 -9.97
CA GLU A 363 19.18 -8.42 -11.12
C GLU A 363 18.94 -9.86 -10.67
N VAL A 364 18.02 -10.58 -11.34
CA VAL A 364 17.64 -11.95 -11.04
C VAL A 364 17.79 -12.81 -12.28
N GLY A 365 18.48 -13.96 -12.14
CA GLY A 365 18.71 -14.92 -13.23
C GLY A 365 17.57 -15.95 -13.39
N ASN A 366 16.79 -16.22 -12.35
CA ASN A 366 15.66 -17.15 -12.42
C ASN A 366 14.41 -16.47 -13.00
N THR A 367 14.40 -16.28 -14.31
CA THR A 367 13.32 -15.61 -15.03
C THR A 367 11.98 -16.36 -14.93
N ALA A 368 12.01 -17.71 -14.80
CA ALA A 368 10.81 -18.50 -14.69
C ALA A 368 10.09 -18.25 -13.35
N ALA A 369 10.83 -18.21 -12.24
CA ALA A 369 10.27 -17.90 -10.92
C ALA A 369 9.64 -16.50 -10.89
N VAL A 370 10.31 -15.51 -11.44
CA VAL A 370 9.80 -14.13 -11.51
C VAL A 370 8.50 -14.06 -12.33
N LEU A 371 8.44 -14.71 -13.49
CA LEU A 371 7.22 -14.76 -14.30
C LEU A 371 6.10 -15.59 -13.66
N ASP A 372 6.44 -16.43 -12.69
CA ASP A 372 5.50 -17.18 -11.86
C ASP A 372 5.13 -16.47 -10.55
N GLY A 373 5.58 -15.20 -10.35
CA GLY A 373 5.13 -14.34 -9.27
C GLY A 373 6.17 -14.07 -8.16
N ASP A 374 7.42 -14.50 -8.30
CA ASP A 374 8.49 -14.18 -7.34
C ASP A 374 9.04 -12.77 -7.57
N LEU A 375 8.29 -11.76 -7.07
CA LEU A 375 8.58 -10.33 -7.27
C LEU A 375 9.17 -9.65 -6.04
N ASP A 376 9.18 -10.29 -4.88
CA ASP A 376 9.49 -9.69 -3.58
C ASP A 376 10.84 -8.97 -3.56
N GLN A 377 11.87 -9.57 -4.17
CA GLN A 377 13.21 -8.98 -4.21
C GLN A 377 13.23 -7.62 -4.91
N PHE A 378 12.41 -7.44 -5.95
CA PHE A 378 12.32 -6.17 -6.68
C PHE A 378 11.50 -5.15 -5.90
N MET A 379 10.34 -5.56 -5.37
CA MET A 379 9.43 -4.69 -4.61
C MET A 379 10.09 -4.21 -3.32
N GLU A 380 10.71 -5.13 -2.54
CA GLU A 380 11.45 -4.77 -1.32
C GLU A 380 12.60 -3.82 -1.61
N ALA A 381 13.37 -4.08 -2.67
CA ALA A 381 14.47 -3.19 -3.04
C ALA A 381 13.99 -1.79 -3.44
N SER A 382 12.86 -1.71 -4.16
CA SER A 382 12.25 -0.44 -4.55
C SER A 382 11.70 0.32 -3.34
N LEU A 383 11.03 -0.37 -2.41
CA LEU A 383 10.56 0.22 -1.14
C LEU A 383 11.72 0.73 -0.30
N LYS A 384 12.82 -0.05 -0.17
CA LYS A 384 14.04 0.34 0.56
C LYS A 384 14.75 1.55 -0.05
N ALA A 385 14.69 1.67 -1.38
CA ALA A 385 15.24 2.81 -2.10
C ALA A 385 14.34 4.06 -2.10
N GLY A 386 13.11 3.95 -1.55
CA GLY A 386 12.12 5.02 -1.56
C GLY A 386 11.65 5.40 -2.97
N VAL A 387 11.70 4.46 -3.91
CA VAL A 387 11.26 4.65 -5.29
C VAL A 387 9.82 4.22 -5.41
N SER A 388 8.97 5.14 -5.83
CA SER A 388 7.54 4.93 -6.13
C SER A 388 7.26 5.15 -7.61
#